data_b0ca26f8f4c05ff03c0a28950d41af0f
#
_entry.id   b0ca26f8f4c05ff03c0a28950d41af0f
#
_cell.length_a   1.000
_cell.length_b   1.000
_cell.length_c   1.000
_cell.angle_alpha   90.00
_cell.angle_beta   90.00
_cell.angle_gamma   90.00
#
_symmetry.space_group_name_H-M   'P 1'
#
loop_
_entity.id
_entity.type
_entity.pdbx_description
1 polymer ?
#
loop_
_entity_poly.entity_id
_entity_poly.type
_entity_poly.pdbx_seq_one_letter_code
_entity_poly.pdbx_strand_id
1 'polypeptide(L)'
;SSFFQNFIINNQRQRDVGNKLLGASFSLLVSNLILTLLFTITSVFYVPNFVEKTIENSNLISFYTDTNGTPQQALELITGTDLIKVVSRIKDLTGKTSVVVSEQGCIEIPKYSLTNLSNNVEQKDELYQLLLIERSEENKVPLELSERLSKVALNYAYEMYQEGFWCHKNPNNGELIGDRLSKSGLPYVQIGENLALSSSVRSGHNSLMNSESHKNTILDNEFKRVGIGIVSGPLGLIIVQIFSSL
;
A
#
# COMPACT_ATOMS: atom_id res chain seq x y z
N SER A 1 46.43 57.80 3.82
CA SER A 1 46.07 56.94 2.64
C SER A 1 46.07 55.44 2.95
N SER A 2 47.01 54.91 3.72
CA SER A 2 47.09 53.46 4.04
C SER A 2 46.00 52.94 5.02
N PHE A 3 45.57 53.77 5.93
CA PHE A 3 44.54 53.41 6.91
C PHE A 3 43.17 53.13 6.25
N PHE A 4 42.80 53.96 5.29
CA PHE A 4 41.55 53.78 4.55
C PHE A 4 41.54 52.52 3.63
N GLN A 5 42.68 52.23 3.02
CA GLN A 5 42.80 51.01 2.22
C GLN A 5 42.74 49.73 3.08
N ASN A 6 43.39 49.72 4.24
CA ASN A 6 43.34 48.61 5.18
C ASN A 6 41.92 48.40 5.75
N PHE A 7 41.20 49.47 5.99
CA PHE A 7 39.80 49.42 6.47
C PHE A 7 38.87 48.80 5.40
N ILE A 8 39.02 49.21 4.14
CA ILE A 8 38.22 48.68 3.02
C ILE A 8 38.53 47.21 2.79
N ILE A 9 39.81 46.82 2.78
CA ILE A 9 40.24 45.44 2.58
C ILE A 9 39.74 44.54 3.72
N ASN A 10 39.80 45.02 4.97
CA ASN A 10 39.34 44.23 6.12
C ASN A 10 37.81 44.05 6.09
N ASN A 11 37.09 45.07 5.65
CA ASN A 11 35.63 45.02 5.54
C ASN A 11 35.18 44.10 4.37
N GLN A 12 35.90 44.07 3.25
CA GLN A 12 35.67 43.13 2.17
C GLN A 12 35.99 41.69 2.62
N ARG A 13 37.10 41.48 3.32
CA ARG A 13 37.47 40.14 3.83
C ARG A 13 36.45 39.61 4.84
N GLN A 14 35.89 40.47 5.71
CA GLN A 14 34.82 40.07 6.63
C GLN A 14 33.53 39.73 5.90
N ARG A 15 33.14 40.45 4.83
CA ARG A 15 31.96 40.12 4.00
C ARG A 15 32.18 38.81 3.24
N ASP A 16 33.36 38.58 2.71
CA ASP A 16 33.67 37.33 2.01
C ASP A 16 33.62 36.10 2.94
N VAL A 17 34.13 36.22 4.16
CA VAL A 17 34.03 35.17 5.18
C VAL A 17 32.58 34.96 5.59
N GLY A 18 31.80 36.05 5.80
CA GLY A 18 30.38 35.98 6.11
C GLY A 18 29.56 35.28 4.99
N ASN A 19 29.82 35.67 3.75
CA ASN A 19 29.17 35.06 2.58
C ASN A 19 29.53 33.58 2.41
N LYS A 20 30.80 33.20 2.66
CA LYS A 20 31.24 31.81 2.63
C LYS A 20 30.61 30.99 3.75
N LEU A 21 30.49 31.52 4.96
CA LEU A 21 29.84 30.88 6.09
C LEU A 21 28.33 30.69 5.83
N LEU A 22 27.65 31.74 5.34
CA LEU A 22 26.25 31.66 4.95
C LEU A 22 26.02 30.63 3.82
N GLY A 23 26.87 30.63 2.81
CA GLY A 23 26.81 29.66 1.71
C GLY A 23 27.04 28.23 2.20
N ALA A 24 28.01 28.03 3.11
CA ALA A 24 28.26 26.69 3.69
C ALA A 24 27.09 26.23 4.56
N SER A 25 26.52 27.10 5.39
CA SER A 25 25.35 26.81 6.21
C SER A 25 24.13 26.46 5.36
N PHE A 26 23.90 27.23 4.29
CA PHE A 26 22.81 26.95 3.33
C PHE A 26 23.03 25.63 2.59
N SER A 27 24.23 25.35 2.14
CA SER A 27 24.58 24.10 1.50
C SER A 27 24.37 22.89 2.43
N LEU A 28 24.75 23.00 3.71
CA LEU A 28 24.51 21.96 4.72
C LEU A 28 23.02 21.72 4.94
N LEU A 29 22.21 22.78 4.99
CA LEU A 29 20.76 22.69 5.15
C LEU A 29 20.13 21.98 3.94
N VAL A 30 20.47 22.41 2.73
CA VAL A 30 19.97 21.79 1.49
C VAL A 30 20.40 20.30 1.40
N SER A 31 21.67 20.01 1.72
CA SER A 31 22.15 18.63 1.72
C SER A 31 21.40 17.75 2.74
N ASN A 32 21.10 18.30 3.92
CA ASN A 32 20.33 17.61 4.96
C ASN A 32 18.91 17.31 4.48
N LEU A 33 18.24 18.26 3.83
CA LEU A 33 16.90 18.07 3.25
C LEU A 33 16.90 17.03 2.13
N ILE A 34 17.92 17.04 1.26
CA ILE A 34 18.06 16.04 0.20
C ILE A 34 18.26 14.64 0.80
N LEU A 35 19.10 14.51 1.83
CA LEU A 35 19.31 13.25 2.54
C LEU A 35 18.03 12.77 3.21
N THR A 36 17.28 13.65 3.87
CA THR A 36 15.99 13.33 4.48
C THR A 36 15.03 12.77 3.42
N LEU A 37 14.90 13.45 2.29
CA LEU A 37 14.05 13.02 1.19
C LEU A 37 14.50 11.67 0.60
N LEU A 38 15.81 11.47 0.39
CA LEU A 38 16.35 10.21 -0.12
C LEU A 38 16.11 9.07 0.85
N PHE A 39 16.36 9.26 2.16
CA PHE A 39 16.10 8.22 3.15
C PHE A 39 14.61 7.93 3.31
N THR A 40 13.75 8.96 3.24
CA THR A 40 12.30 8.78 3.25
C THR A 40 11.85 7.95 2.05
N ILE A 41 12.31 8.27 0.84
CA ILE A 41 11.99 7.52 -0.37
C ILE A 41 12.54 6.09 -0.28
N THR A 42 13.81 5.91 0.09
CA THR A 42 14.43 4.58 0.15
C THR A 42 13.88 3.70 1.26
N SER A 43 13.46 4.26 2.40
CA SER A 43 12.81 3.49 3.48
C SER A 43 11.47 2.91 3.05
N VAL A 44 10.84 3.51 2.03
CA VAL A 44 9.53 3.10 1.52
C VAL A 44 9.63 2.23 0.28
N PHE A 45 10.62 2.47 -0.62
CA PHE A 45 10.83 1.67 -1.82
C PHE A 45 11.93 0.63 -1.59
N TYR A 46 11.58 -0.60 -1.73
CA TYR A 46 12.36 -1.84 -1.76
C TYR A 46 13.74 -1.85 -1.09
N VAL A 47 13.77 -2.50 0.02
CA VAL A 47 15.01 -3.00 0.63
C VAL A 47 14.92 -4.53 0.66
N PRO A 48 15.90 -5.27 0.10
CA PRO A 48 15.96 -6.73 0.27
C PRO A 48 15.99 -7.09 1.75
N ASN A 49 15.34 -8.19 2.15
CA ASN A 49 15.18 -8.60 3.56
C ASN A 49 16.50 -8.65 4.36
N PHE A 50 17.63 -8.90 3.68
CA PHE A 50 18.95 -8.91 4.35
C PHE A 50 19.45 -7.49 4.71
N VAL A 51 18.98 -6.47 3.99
CA VAL A 51 19.32 -5.06 4.24
C VAL A 51 18.33 -4.43 5.21
N GLU A 52 17.08 -4.91 5.26
CA GLU A 52 16.02 -4.41 6.14
C GLU A 52 16.46 -4.41 7.61
N LYS A 53 17.01 -5.52 8.11
CA LYS A 53 17.56 -5.61 9.47
C LYS A 53 18.71 -4.64 9.73
N THR A 54 19.51 -4.33 8.71
CA THR A 54 20.63 -3.39 8.81
C THR A 54 20.12 -1.95 8.86
N ILE A 55 19.04 -1.66 8.12
CA ILE A 55 18.38 -0.37 8.09
C ILE A 55 17.66 -0.09 9.41
N GLU A 56 16.88 -1.03 9.91
CA GLU A 56 16.15 -0.91 11.18
C GLU A 56 17.08 -0.64 12.38
N ASN A 57 18.29 -1.17 12.36
CA ASN A 57 19.29 -0.97 13.41
C ASN A 57 20.22 0.24 13.16
N SER A 58 20.01 1.01 12.10
CA SER A 58 20.85 2.15 11.79
C SER A 58 20.35 3.42 12.47
N ASN A 59 21.11 3.91 13.46
CA ASN A 59 20.83 5.19 14.12
C ASN A 59 20.76 6.37 13.14
N LEU A 60 21.50 6.31 12.03
CA LEU A 60 21.49 7.35 11.02
C LEU A 60 20.16 7.37 10.24
N ILE A 61 19.69 6.21 9.83
CA ILE A 61 18.43 6.09 9.09
C ILE A 61 17.27 6.43 10.02
N SER A 62 17.27 5.90 11.25
CA SER A 62 16.28 6.26 12.28
C SER A 62 16.19 7.77 12.49
N PHE A 63 17.33 8.47 12.59
CA PHE A 63 17.35 9.94 12.73
C PHE A 63 16.64 10.65 11.56
N TYR A 64 16.82 10.20 10.32
CA TYR A 64 16.21 10.83 9.15
C TYR A 64 14.78 10.38 8.87
N THR A 65 14.36 9.24 9.40
CA THR A 65 13.02 8.68 9.16
C THR A 65 12.07 8.81 10.35
N ASP A 66 12.55 9.27 11.51
CA ASP A 66 11.71 9.54 12.67
C ASP A 66 10.72 10.68 12.36
N THR A 67 9.43 10.35 12.36
CA THR A 67 8.34 11.30 12.06
C THR A 67 8.30 12.48 13.03
N ASN A 68 8.81 12.31 14.25
CA ASN A 68 8.91 13.36 15.26
C ASN A 68 10.30 14.00 15.27
N GLY A 69 11.22 13.55 14.41
CA GLY A 69 12.58 14.07 14.32
C GLY A 69 12.67 15.41 13.61
N THR A 70 13.69 16.20 13.97
CA THR A 70 13.92 17.53 13.39
C THR A 70 14.06 17.55 11.86
N PRO A 71 14.68 16.53 11.19
CA PRO A 71 14.76 16.51 9.73
C PRO A 71 13.39 16.37 9.06
N GLN A 72 12.49 15.54 9.61
CA GLN A 72 11.15 15.36 9.07
C GLN A 72 10.25 16.57 9.32
N GLN A 73 10.32 17.17 10.50
CA GLN A 73 9.61 18.42 10.81
C GLN A 73 10.04 19.58 9.89
N ALA A 74 11.34 19.70 9.58
CA ALA A 74 11.82 20.70 8.63
C ALA A 74 11.31 20.45 7.21
N LEU A 75 11.22 19.19 6.80
CA LEU A 75 10.69 18.80 5.50
C LEU A 75 9.19 19.08 5.42
N GLU A 76 8.43 18.76 6.47
CA GLU A 76 6.99 19.04 6.59
C GLU A 76 6.71 20.56 6.54
N LEU A 77 7.53 21.37 7.20
CA LEU A 77 7.40 22.83 7.18
C LEU A 77 7.55 23.41 5.75
N ILE A 78 8.41 22.80 4.93
CA ILE A 78 8.68 23.24 3.56
C ILE A 78 7.63 22.71 2.58
N THR A 79 7.22 21.46 2.76
CA THR A 79 6.30 20.78 1.81
C THR A 79 4.83 20.90 2.20
N GLY A 80 4.55 21.32 3.44
CA GLY A 80 3.19 21.39 4.00
C GLY A 80 2.55 20.01 4.23
N THR A 81 3.32 18.93 4.12
CA THR A 81 2.81 17.56 4.25
C THR A 81 3.81 16.66 4.97
N ASP A 82 3.29 15.75 5.80
CA ASP A 82 4.07 14.63 6.35
C ASP A 82 4.39 13.64 5.22
N LEU A 83 5.56 13.82 4.63
CA LEU A 83 6.01 13.01 3.49
C LEU A 83 6.12 11.52 3.83
N ILE A 84 6.47 11.16 5.06
CA ILE A 84 6.49 9.75 5.48
C ILE A 84 5.10 9.15 5.38
N LYS A 85 4.05 9.85 5.84
CA LYS A 85 2.67 9.37 5.71
C LYS A 85 2.23 9.30 4.26
N VAL A 86 2.58 10.29 3.44
CA VAL A 86 2.26 10.27 2.01
C VAL A 86 2.99 9.13 1.31
N VAL A 87 4.29 8.99 1.54
CA VAL A 87 5.12 7.95 0.90
C VAL A 87 4.77 6.56 1.44
N SER A 88 4.43 6.41 2.74
CA SER A 88 3.88 5.17 3.29
C SER A 88 2.53 4.81 2.66
N ARG A 89 1.63 5.77 2.48
CA ARG A 89 0.38 5.55 1.74
C ARG A 89 0.63 5.14 0.29
N ILE A 90 1.62 5.75 -0.39
CA ILE A 90 2.02 5.36 -1.74
C ILE A 90 2.63 3.95 -1.73
N LYS A 91 3.45 3.58 -0.74
CA LYS A 91 3.97 2.22 -0.55
C LYS A 91 2.84 1.22 -0.34
N ASP A 92 1.90 1.54 0.53
CA ASP A 92 0.71 0.72 0.79
C ASP A 92 -0.16 0.59 -0.46
N LEU A 93 -0.21 1.63 -1.31
CA LEU A 93 -1.02 1.68 -2.53
C LEU A 93 -0.31 1.15 -3.79
N THR A 94 1.02 1.33 -3.90
CA THR A 94 1.80 0.93 -5.10
C THR A 94 2.76 -0.20 -4.82
N GLY A 95 2.84 -0.62 -3.56
CA GLY A 95 3.94 -1.38 -3.04
C GLY A 95 3.98 -2.83 -3.41
N LYS A 96 5.13 -3.37 -3.23
CA LYS A 96 5.46 -4.80 -3.23
C LYS A 96 4.85 -5.53 -2.02
N THR A 97 4.14 -4.85 -1.15
CA THR A 97 3.33 -5.40 -0.08
C THR A 97 1.88 -5.18 -0.45
N SER A 98 1.19 -6.23 -0.80
CA SER A 98 -0.26 -6.22 -0.78
C SER A 98 -0.70 -5.99 0.65
N VAL A 99 -1.64 -5.08 0.82
CA VAL A 99 -2.28 -4.85 2.11
C VAL A 99 -3.47 -5.79 2.20
N VAL A 100 -3.61 -6.49 3.31
CA VAL A 100 -4.81 -7.26 3.64
C VAL A 100 -5.55 -6.56 4.77
N VAL A 101 -6.84 -6.39 4.63
CA VAL A 101 -7.67 -5.73 5.65
C VAL A 101 -8.06 -6.74 6.72
N SER A 102 -7.88 -6.38 7.99
CA SER A 102 -8.53 -7.11 9.08
C SER A 102 -10.05 -6.94 8.99
N GLU A 103 -10.83 -7.91 9.46
CA GLU A 103 -12.30 -7.93 9.36
C GLU A 103 -13.01 -6.63 9.82
N GLN A 104 -12.38 -5.84 10.67
CA GLN A 104 -12.92 -4.58 11.20
C GLN A 104 -12.28 -3.32 10.60
N GLY A 105 -11.24 -3.47 9.77
CA GLY A 105 -10.52 -2.34 9.18
C GLY A 105 -11.24 -1.78 7.96
N CYS A 106 -11.25 -0.44 7.82
CA CYS A 106 -11.68 0.24 6.62
C CYS A 106 -10.66 1.32 6.27
N ILE A 107 -10.22 1.33 5.02
CA ILE A 107 -9.26 2.31 4.51
C ILE A 107 -9.98 3.17 3.49
N GLU A 108 -9.91 4.48 3.67
CA GLU A 108 -10.38 5.42 2.66
C GLU A 108 -9.36 5.51 1.53
N ILE A 109 -9.83 5.37 0.30
CA ILE A 109 -9.00 5.49 -0.92
C ILE A 109 -9.60 6.57 -1.84
N PRO A 110 -8.85 7.14 -2.78
CA PRO A 110 -9.41 8.05 -3.78
C PRO A 110 -10.49 7.37 -4.63
N LYS A 111 -11.53 8.14 -5.01
CA LYS A 111 -12.59 7.67 -5.92
C LYS A 111 -12.11 7.71 -7.37
N TYR A 112 -12.43 6.68 -8.11
CA TYR A 112 -12.08 6.58 -9.52
C TYR A 112 -13.31 6.31 -10.39
N SER A 113 -13.33 6.91 -11.58
CA SER A 113 -14.37 6.64 -12.57
C SER A 113 -14.13 5.30 -13.28
N LEU A 114 -15.21 4.71 -13.80
CA LEU A 114 -15.12 3.44 -14.55
C LEU A 114 -14.14 3.47 -15.72
N THR A 115 -13.90 4.65 -16.32
CA THR A 115 -12.93 4.81 -17.41
C THR A 115 -11.49 4.56 -17.02
N ASN A 116 -11.18 4.61 -15.73
CA ASN A 116 -9.85 4.34 -15.17
C ASN A 116 -9.70 2.91 -14.66
N LEU A 117 -10.76 2.10 -14.76
CA LEU A 117 -10.84 0.77 -14.18
C LEU A 117 -11.00 -0.28 -15.27
N SER A 118 -10.39 -1.42 -15.10
CA SER A 118 -10.54 -2.57 -15.99
C SER A 118 -10.54 -3.87 -15.21
N ASN A 119 -11.19 -4.89 -15.73
CA ASN A 119 -11.06 -6.26 -15.28
C ASN A 119 -10.32 -7.07 -16.35
N ASN A 120 -9.60 -8.10 -15.92
CA ASN A 120 -8.87 -9.00 -16.81
C ASN A 120 -9.17 -10.45 -16.42
N VAL A 121 -9.68 -11.20 -17.38
CA VAL A 121 -10.02 -12.62 -17.20
C VAL A 121 -8.77 -13.45 -16.90
N GLU A 122 -7.64 -13.15 -17.54
CA GLU A 122 -6.38 -13.86 -17.33
C GLU A 122 -5.90 -13.74 -15.88
N GLN A 123 -6.09 -12.57 -15.25
CA GLN A 123 -5.75 -12.35 -13.85
C GLN A 123 -6.64 -13.18 -12.90
N LYS A 124 -7.93 -13.32 -13.23
CA LYS A 124 -8.85 -14.17 -12.49
C LYS A 124 -8.41 -15.63 -12.58
N ASP A 125 -8.07 -16.09 -13.77
CA ASP A 125 -7.64 -17.47 -14.01
C ASP A 125 -6.29 -17.75 -13.33
N GLU A 126 -5.33 -16.82 -13.37
CA GLU A 126 -4.06 -16.92 -12.64
C GLU A 126 -4.31 -17.12 -11.14
N LEU A 127 -5.14 -16.26 -10.54
CA LEU A 127 -5.44 -16.36 -9.11
C LEU A 127 -6.13 -17.68 -8.74
N TYR A 128 -7.04 -18.15 -9.58
CA TYR A 128 -7.70 -19.42 -9.37
C TYR A 128 -6.71 -20.59 -9.39
N GLN A 129 -5.76 -20.60 -10.33
CA GLN A 129 -4.71 -21.63 -10.37
C GLN A 129 -3.82 -21.58 -9.12
N LEU A 130 -3.44 -20.40 -8.64
CA LEU A 130 -2.68 -20.27 -7.40
C LEU A 130 -3.44 -20.86 -6.20
N LEU A 131 -4.75 -20.58 -6.09
CA LEU A 131 -5.60 -21.17 -5.04
C LEU A 131 -5.63 -22.72 -5.10
N LEU A 132 -5.73 -23.28 -6.30
CA LEU A 132 -5.74 -24.72 -6.49
C LEU A 132 -4.40 -25.36 -6.09
N ILE A 133 -3.28 -24.70 -6.41
CA ILE A 133 -1.94 -25.16 -6.03
C ILE A 133 -1.81 -25.21 -4.51
N GLU A 134 -2.11 -24.11 -3.80
CA GLU A 134 -2.02 -24.04 -2.34
C GLU A 134 -2.89 -25.11 -1.65
N ARG A 135 -4.12 -25.29 -2.14
CA ARG A 135 -5.02 -26.32 -1.61
C ARG A 135 -4.50 -27.74 -1.88
N SER A 136 -3.92 -27.98 -3.05
CA SER A 136 -3.32 -29.27 -3.39
C SER A 136 -2.10 -29.59 -2.52
N GLU A 137 -1.22 -28.62 -2.27
CA GLU A 137 -0.04 -28.78 -1.41
C GLU A 137 -0.42 -29.10 0.04
N GLU A 138 -1.56 -28.59 0.50
CA GLU A 138 -2.11 -28.84 1.85
C GLU A 138 -3.14 -30.00 1.87
N ASN A 139 -3.21 -30.83 0.80
CA ASN A 139 -4.13 -31.96 0.66
C ASN A 139 -5.62 -31.58 0.87
N LYS A 140 -6.02 -30.39 0.43
CA LYS A 140 -7.40 -29.90 0.47
C LYS A 140 -8.15 -30.21 -0.83
N VAL A 141 -9.46 -30.37 -0.72
CA VAL A 141 -10.32 -30.56 -1.90
C VAL A 141 -10.28 -29.30 -2.77
N PRO A 142 -10.15 -29.42 -4.11
CA PRO A 142 -10.18 -28.27 -5.00
C PRO A 142 -11.54 -27.54 -4.91
N LEU A 143 -11.49 -26.20 -5.02
CA LEU A 143 -12.69 -25.37 -5.10
C LEU A 143 -13.20 -25.30 -6.54
N GLU A 144 -14.52 -25.29 -6.72
CA GLU A 144 -15.17 -25.00 -8.01
C GLU A 144 -15.20 -23.47 -8.22
N LEU A 145 -14.74 -22.99 -9.37
CA LEU A 145 -14.87 -21.56 -9.72
C LEU A 145 -16.32 -21.26 -10.09
N SER A 146 -16.96 -20.38 -9.31
CA SER A 146 -18.35 -19.97 -9.52
C SER A 146 -18.42 -18.60 -10.20
N GLU A 147 -18.91 -18.55 -11.44
CA GLU A 147 -19.09 -17.30 -12.17
C GLU A 147 -20.12 -16.38 -11.49
N ARG A 148 -21.12 -16.95 -10.82
CA ARG A 148 -22.13 -16.15 -10.08
C ARG A 148 -21.50 -15.45 -8.87
N LEU A 149 -20.66 -16.15 -8.09
CA LEU A 149 -19.90 -15.57 -6.99
C LEU A 149 -18.85 -14.57 -7.53
N SER A 150 -18.18 -14.91 -8.64
CA SER A 150 -17.19 -14.02 -9.28
C SER A 150 -17.82 -12.69 -9.72
N LYS A 151 -19.06 -12.72 -10.20
CA LYS A 151 -19.78 -11.49 -10.56
C LYS A 151 -20.03 -10.59 -9.33
N VAL A 152 -20.40 -11.18 -8.17
CA VAL A 152 -20.58 -10.42 -6.92
C VAL A 152 -19.25 -9.85 -6.45
N ALA A 153 -18.19 -10.66 -6.47
CA ALA A 153 -16.83 -10.25 -6.11
C ALA A 153 -16.33 -9.09 -7.00
N LEU A 154 -16.53 -9.21 -8.31
CA LEU A 154 -16.14 -8.19 -9.28
C LEU A 154 -16.88 -6.88 -9.07
N ASN A 155 -18.19 -6.95 -8.87
CA ASN A 155 -19.01 -5.75 -8.62
C ASN A 155 -18.54 -5.04 -7.36
N TYR A 156 -18.21 -5.77 -6.31
CA TYR A 156 -17.72 -5.18 -5.07
C TYR A 156 -16.33 -4.55 -5.22
N ALA A 157 -15.44 -5.14 -6.02
CA ALA A 157 -14.16 -4.53 -6.34
C ALA A 157 -14.30 -3.20 -7.10
N TYR A 158 -15.27 -3.12 -8.04
CA TYR A 158 -15.62 -1.86 -8.70
C TYR A 158 -16.19 -0.83 -7.74
N GLU A 159 -17.11 -1.24 -6.87
CA GLU A 159 -17.76 -0.39 -5.86
C GLU A 159 -16.72 0.25 -4.93
N MET A 160 -15.75 -0.53 -4.45
CA MET A 160 -14.66 -0.01 -3.63
C MET A 160 -13.89 1.10 -4.32
N TYR A 161 -13.53 0.94 -5.59
CA TYR A 161 -12.84 1.98 -6.35
C TYR A 161 -13.71 3.21 -6.62
N GLN A 162 -14.97 3.00 -6.99
CA GLN A 162 -15.87 4.09 -7.35
C GLN A 162 -16.30 4.92 -6.15
N GLU A 163 -16.53 4.28 -5.02
CA GLU A 163 -17.01 4.92 -3.80
C GLU A 163 -15.88 5.38 -2.86
N GLY A 164 -14.64 4.93 -3.12
CA GLY A 164 -13.46 5.44 -2.43
C GLY A 164 -13.20 4.80 -1.07
N PHE A 165 -13.44 3.50 -0.95
CA PHE A 165 -13.14 2.74 0.26
C PHE A 165 -12.52 1.38 -0.08
N TRP A 166 -11.86 0.76 0.90
CA TRP A 166 -11.38 -0.60 0.82
C TRP A 166 -11.56 -1.30 2.17
N CYS A 167 -12.61 -2.12 2.28
CA CYS A 167 -13.00 -2.85 3.48
C CYS A 167 -14.08 -3.91 3.20
N HIS A 168 -14.29 -4.83 4.16
CA HIS A 168 -15.31 -5.88 4.07
C HIS A 168 -16.75 -5.34 4.15
N LYS A 169 -16.98 -4.35 5.00
CA LYS A 169 -18.26 -3.69 5.16
C LYS A 169 -18.28 -2.39 4.36
N ASN A 170 -19.20 -2.25 3.41
CA ASN A 170 -19.38 -0.97 2.70
C ASN A 170 -19.76 0.14 3.70
N PRO A 171 -18.93 1.20 3.86
CA PRO A 171 -19.19 2.25 4.83
C PRO A 171 -20.40 3.13 4.47
N ASN A 172 -20.83 3.15 3.20
CA ASN A 172 -21.89 4.02 2.72
C ASN A 172 -23.29 3.41 2.96
N ASN A 173 -23.42 2.08 2.86
CA ASN A 173 -24.71 1.39 3.01
C ASN A 173 -24.74 0.32 4.10
N GLY A 174 -23.59 0.00 4.71
CA GLY A 174 -23.45 -0.96 5.78
C GLY A 174 -23.45 -2.42 5.35
N GLU A 175 -23.46 -2.72 4.05
CA GLU A 175 -23.55 -4.08 3.53
C GLU A 175 -22.28 -4.89 3.77
N LEU A 176 -22.49 -6.13 4.21
CA LEU A 176 -21.50 -7.19 4.28
C LEU A 176 -21.67 -8.18 3.12
N ILE A 177 -20.76 -9.12 2.99
CA ILE A 177 -20.80 -10.16 1.95
C ILE A 177 -22.13 -10.93 1.92
N GLY A 178 -22.71 -11.25 3.09
CA GLY A 178 -23.99 -11.93 3.18
C GLY A 178 -25.14 -11.14 2.54
N ASP A 179 -25.17 -9.82 2.72
CA ASP A 179 -26.17 -8.94 2.13
C ASP A 179 -26.01 -8.90 0.59
N ARG A 180 -24.76 -8.79 0.09
CA ARG A 180 -24.47 -8.79 -1.34
C ARG A 180 -24.87 -10.10 -2.02
N LEU A 181 -24.62 -11.25 -1.35
CA LEU A 181 -25.06 -12.56 -1.87
C LEU A 181 -26.59 -12.68 -1.86
N SER A 182 -27.25 -12.28 -0.79
CA SER A 182 -28.71 -12.31 -0.67
C SER A 182 -29.39 -11.46 -1.75
N LYS A 183 -28.89 -10.24 -2.00
CA LYS A 183 -29.36 -9.37 -3.10
C LYS A 183 -29.15 -9.99 -4.48
N SER A 184 -28.12 -10.81 -4.64
CA SER A 184 -27.82 -11.51 -5.88
C SER A 184 -28.59 -12.83 -6.03
N GLY A 185 -29.46 -13.19 -5.08
CA GLY A 185 -30.20 -14.42 -5.07
C GLY A 185 -29.30 -15.67 -4.97
N LEU A 186 -28.20 -15.54 -4.24
CA LEU A 186 -27.24 -16.62 -4.00
C LEU A 186 -27.42 -17.14 -2.56
N PRO A 187 -27.97 -18.37 -2.39
CA PRO A 187 -28.04 -18.97 -1.08
C PRO A 187 -26.64 -19.36 -0.59
N TYR A 188 -26.46 -19.34 0.72
CA TYR A 188 -25.24 -19.81 1.38
C TYR A 188 -25.59 -20.41 2.75
N VAL A 189 -24.70 -21.29 3.23
CA VAL A 189 -24.73 -21.77 4.63
C VAL A 189 -23.53 -21.19 5.36
N GLN A 190 -22.35 -21.31 4.76
CA GLN A 190 -21.11 -20.71 5.23
C GLN A 190 -20.48 -19.90 4.11
N ILE A 191 -19.98 -18.74 4.42
CA ILE A 191 -19.30 -17.83 3.49
C ILE A 191 -18.04 -17.28 4.11
N GLY A 192 -17.06 -16.98 3.26
CA GLY A 192 -15.84 -16.28 3.60
C GLY A 192 -15.52 -15.23 2.55
N GLU A 193 -14.85 -14.17 2.94
CA GLU A 193 -14.38 -13.14 2.02
C GLU A 193 -12.93 -12.79 2.33
N ASN A 194 -12.09 -12.77 1.30
CA ASN A 194 -10.74 -12.23 1.38
C ASN A 194 -10.61 -11.01 0.48
N LEU A 195 -9.93 -9.99 0.97
CA LEU A 195 -9.65 -8.75 0.24
C LEU A 195 -8.15 -8.50 0.20
N ALA A 196 -7.62 -8.16 -0.98
CA ALA A 196 -6.27 -7.67 -1.14
C ALA A 196 -6.22 -6.47 -2.09
N LEU A 197 -5.39 -5.49 -1.76
CA LEU A 197 -4.97 -4.41 -2.65
C LEU A 197 -3.50 -4.63 -2.98
N SER A 198 -3.16 -4.80 -4.25
CA SER A 198 -1.85 -5.30 -4.66
C SER A 198 -1.42 -4.81 -6.03
N SER A 199 -0.12 -4.81 -6.29
CA SER A 199 0.44 -4.48 -7.61
C SER A 199 0.33 -5.62 -8.63
N SER A 200 0.12 -6.87 -8.19
CA SER A 200 -0.03 -8.04 -9.05
C SER A 200 -0.86 -9.14 -8.36
N VAL A 201 -1.40 -10.07 -9.15
CA VAL A 201 -2.15 -11.22 -8.66
C VAL A 201 -1.31 -12.05 -7.69
N ARG A 202 -0.07 -12.38 -8.08
CA ARG A 202 0.85 -13.18 -7.26
C ARG A 202 1.20 -12.51 -5.93
N SER A 203 1.47 -11.20 -5.95
CA SER A 203 1.74 -10.45 -4.72
C SER A 203 0.52 -10.43 -3.80
N GLY A 204 -0.70 -10.23 -4.35
CA GLY A 204 -1.95 -10.28 -3.59
C GLY A 204 -2.20 -11.65 -2.97
N HIS A 205 -2.03 -12.71 -3.76
CA HIS A 205 -2.15 -14.08 -3.29
C HIS A 205 -1.17 -14.40 -2.15
N ASN A 206 0.11 -14.08 -2.34
CA ASN A 206 1.14 -14.31 -1.32
C ASN A 206 0.84 -13.59 0.00
N SER A 207 0.29 -12.38 -0.05
CA SER A 207 -0.08 -11.66 1.17
C SER A 207 -1.28 -12.25 1.88
N LEU A 208 -2.27 -12.75 1.12
CA LEU A 208 -3.38 -13.50 1.71
C LEU A 208 -2.87 -14.78 2.38
N MET A 209 -1.95 -15.51 1.75
CA MET A 209 -1.34 -16.72 2.32
C MET A 209 -0.42 -16.44 3.52
N ASN A 210 0.20 -15.27 3.60
CA ASN A 210 1.01 -14.85 4.76
C ASN A 210 0.16 -14.34 5.94
N SER A 211 -1.13 -14.09 5.74
CA SER A 211 -2.08 -13.73 6.79
C SER A 211 -2.82 -14.97 7.28
N GLU A 212 -2.69 -15.30 8.56
CA GLU A 212 -3.27 -16.52 9.14
C GLU A 212 -4.79 -16.61 8.91
N SER A 213 -5.54 -15.53 9.12
CA SER A 213 -6.99 -15.51 8.92
C SER A 213 -7.39 -15.78 7.47
N HIS A 214 -6.71 -15.13 6.51
CA HIS A 214 -7.02 -15.28 5.09
C HIS A 214 -6.55 -16.65 4.55
N LYS A 215 -5.38 -17.13 5.01
CA LYS A 215 -4.90 -18.47 4.72
C LYS A 215 -5.89 -19.53 5.20
N ASN A 216 -6.40 -19.40 6.43
CA ASN A 216 -7.40 -20.32 6.97
C ASN A 216 -8.66 -20.34 6.10
N THR A 217 -9.15 -19.20 5.63
CA THR A 217 -10.27 -19.13 4.69
C THR A 217 -9.96 -19.84 3.37
N ILE A 218 -8.76 -19.63 2.79
CA ILE A 218 -8.35 -20.28 1.54
C ILE A 218 -8.28 -21.82 1.69
N LEU A 219 -7.85 -22.30 2.85
CA LEU A 219 -7.60 -23.72 3.11
C LEU A 219 -8.76 -24.43 3.83
N ASP A 220 -9.86 -23.75 4.12
CA ASP A 220 -11.01 -24.35 4.78
C ASP A 220 -11.68 -25.41 3.89
N ASN A 221 -11.89 -26.61 4.46
CA ASN A 221 -12.52 -27.73 3.76
C ASN A 221 -14.04 -27.61 3.66
N GLU A 222 -14.66 -26.76 4.45
CA GLU A 222 -16.10 -26.52 4.38
C GLU A 222 -16.50 -25.78 3.10
N PHE A 223 -15.61 -24.96 2.55
CA PHE A 223 -15.86 -24.29 1.28
C PHE A 223 -15.71 -25.26 0.10
N LYS A 224 -16.65 -25.15 -0.85
CA LYS A 224 -16.71 -25.94 -2.09
C LYS A 224 -16.54 -25.10 -3.33
N ARG A 225 -16.88 -23.80 -3.24
CA ARG A 225 -16.84 -22.86 -4.35
C ARG A 225 -16.08 -21.59 -4.00
N VAL A 226 -15.49 -20.99 -5.01
CA VAL A 226 -14.88 -19.67 -4.92
C VAL A 226 -15.37 -18.79 -6.06
N GLY A 227 -15.65 -17.52 -5.76
CA GLY A 227 -15.80 -16.45 -6.73
C GLY A 227 -14.64 -15.50 -6.64
N ILE A 228 -14.11 -15.06 -7.77
CA ILE A 228 -12.96 -14.17 -7.85
C ILE A 228 -13.31 -12.94 -8.67
N GLY A 229 -13.16 -11.76 -8.06
CA GLY A 229 -13.28 -10.46 -8.71
C GLY A 229 -11.97 -9.69 -8.61
N ILE A 230 -11.46 -9.23 -9.75
CA ILE A 230 -10.23 -8.42 -9.81
C ILE A 230 -10.49 -7.20 -10.65
N VAL A 231 -10.25 -6.02 -10.08
CA VAL A 231 -10.31 -4.74 -10.79
C VAL A 231 -8.96 -4.06 -10.73
N SER A 232 -8.42 -3.78 -11.91
CA SER A 232 -7.21 -2.98 -12.09
C SER A 232 -7.57 -1.51 -12.11
N GLY A 233 -6.87 -0.71 -11.35
CA GLY A 233 -7.04 0.73 -11.26
C GLY A 233 -5.74 1.45 -10.93
N PRO A 234 -5.77 2.77 -10.75
CA PRO A 234 -4.57 3.56 -10.48
C PRO A 234 -3.80 3.18 -9.20
N LEU A 235 -4.47 2.52 -8.24
CA LEU A 235 -3.84 2.04 -7.01
C LEU A 235 -3.29 0.61 -7.10
N GLY A 236 -3.50 -0.06 -8.23
CA GLY A 236 -3.15 -1.48 -8.43
C GLY A 236 -4.38 -2.35 -8.65
N LEU A 237 -4.35 -3.56 -8.10
CA LEU A 237 -5.43 -4.54 -8.21
C LEU A 237 -6.21 -4.58 -6.89
N ILE A 238 -7.51 -4.30 -6.93
CA ILE A 238 -8.41 -4.73 -5.86
C ILE A 238 -8.85 -6.16 -6.19
N ILE A 239 -8.49 -7.08 -5.30
CA ILE A 239 -8.80 -8.51 -5.38
C ILE A 239 -9.85 -8.83 -4.33
N VAL A 240 -10.93 -9.47 -4.75
CA VAL A 240 -11.99 -9.98 -3.88
C VAL A 240 -12.14 -11.47 -4.15
N GLN A 241 -12.03 -12.28 -3.11
CA GLN A 241 -12.32 -13.72 -3.13
C GLN A 241 -13.55 -13.97 -2.25
N ILE A 242 -14.56 -14.62 -2.78
CA ILE A 242 -15.75 -15.03 -2.05
C ILE A 242 -15.81 -16.55 -2.03
N PHE A 243 -15.81 -17.13 -0.84
CA PHE A 243 -15.89 -18.58 -0.62
C PHE A 243 -17.28 -18.96 -0.16
N SER A 244 -17.77 -20.10 -0.61
CA SER A 244 -19.09 -20.64 -0.23
C SER A 244 -19.07 -22.14 -0.06
N SER A 245 -19.82 -22.64 0.92
CA SER A 245 -20.03 -24.08 1.16
C SER A 245 -21.10 -24.71 0.25
N LEU A 246 -21.89 -23.89 -0.47
CA LEU A 246 -22.93 -24.31 -1.42
C LEU A 246 -22.53 -24.05 -2.85
#